data_2e35e19455a6c96be92202efbae628ab
#
_entry.id   2e35e19455a6c96be92202efbae628ab
#
_cell.length_a   1.000
_cell.length_b   1.000
_cell.length_c   1.000
_cell.angle_alpha   90.00
_cell.angle_beta   90.00
_cell.angle_gamma   90.00
#
_symmetry.space_group_name_H-M   'P 1'
#
loop_
_entity.id
_entity.type
_entity.pdbx_description
1 polymer ?
#
loop_
_entity_poly.entity_id
_entity_poly.type
_entity_poly.pdbx_seq_one_letter_code
_entity_poly.pdbx_strand_id
1 'polypeptide(L)'
;VFYVAEDWVLFSLGILLLLGIALTLRTALPRYWKQMQLFLNVGSVREGERIELDGLPWLVRRINFYSDLENPAAEIRQRVPIDDLVDLKSRPFKRDDPWFPCLRGDWVLLGDGMRGKVIGISQELVQLVARGGAHRTYQTADFLSLSPLNLSRNFRLKETIGISYNLQRESVSSIPGLLHAHIEQRAAEEGYGDKLLNLRVEFERANTSSLDLVVIADFDGSLGDLYNRLRRSLQRWCVEACSENGWEIPFTQLVLHQAAPAASAG
;
A
#
# COMPACT_ATOMS: atom_id res chain seq x y z
N VAL A 1 -39.57 -51.52 -25.95
CA VAL A 1 -39.51 -52.96 -25.58
C VAL A 1 -40.50 -53.27 -24.47
N PHE A 2 -40.48 -52.61 -23.31
CA PHE A 2 -41.39 -52.85 -22.17
C PHE A 2 -42.86 -52.54 -22.49
N TYR A 3 -43.12 -51.52 -23.31
CA TYR A 3 -44.49 -51.20 -23.76
C TYR A 3 -45.10 -52.35 -24.64
N VAL A 4 -44.29 -52.93 -25.48
CA VAL A 4 -44.69 -54.05 -26.33
C VAL A 4 -44.96 -55.32 -25.50
N ALA A 5 -44.34 -55.46 -24.36
CA ALA A 5 -44.55 -56.58 -23.42
C ALA A 5 -45.71 -56.33 -22.44
N GLU A 6 -46.45 -55.22 -22.59
CA GLU A 6 -47.60 -54.82 -21.73
C GLU A 6 -47.19 -54.67 -20.22
N ASP A 7 -45.91 -54.51 -19.93
CA ASP A 7 -45.41 -54.35 -18.56
C ASP A 7 -45.39 -52.86 -18.14
N TRP A 8 -46.51 -52.35 -17.71
CA TRP A 8 -46.68 -50.98 -17.32
C TRP A 8 -45.81 -50.53 -16.14
N VAL A 9 -45.48 -51.45 -15.25
CA VAL A 9 -44.64 -51.19 -14.08
C VAL A 9 -43.21 -50.93 -14.51
N LEU A 10 -42.63 -51.79 -15.30
CA LEU A 10 -41.30 -51.63 -15.85
C LEU A 10 -41.20 -50.42 -16.78
N PHE A 11 -42.22 -50.11 -17.56
CA PHE A 11 -42.29 -48.95 -18.40
C PHE A 11 -42.30 -47.64 -17.57
N SER A 12 -43.11 -47.56 -16.51
CA SER A 12 -43.18 -46.37 -15.61
C SER A 12 -41.85 -46.23 -14.85
N LEU A 13 -41.21 -47.28 -14.40
CA LEU A 13 -39.90 -47.26 -13.77
C LEU A 13 -38.82 -46.76 -14.73
N GLY A 14 -38.84 -47.19 -16.00
CA GLY A 14 -37.96 -46.70 -17.04
C GLY A 14 -38.10 -45.22 -17.31
N ILE A 15 -39.33 -44.72 -17.36
CA ILE A 15 -39.61 -43.28 -17.52
C ILE A 15 -39.03 -42.48 -16.33
N LEU A 16 -39.29 -42.95 -15.11
CA LEU A 16 -38.81 -42.33 -13.87
C LEU A 16 -37.28 -42.26 -13.85
N LEU A 17 -36.62 -43.36 -14.24
CA LEU A 17 -35.16 -43.41 -14.35
C LEU A 17 -34.63 -42.40 -15.39
N LEU A 18 -35.24 -42.37 -16.58
CA LEU A 18 -34.85 -41.42 -17.64
C LEU A 18 -35.07 -39.98 -17.19
N LEU A 19 -36.16 -39.70 -16.49
CA LEU A 19 -36.45 -38.36 -15.94
C LEU A 19 -35.40 -37.97 -14.90
N GLY A 20 -35.03 -38.87 -14.01
CA GLY A 20 -33.97 -38.68 -13.02
C GLY A 20 -32.63 -38.38 -13.66
N ILE A 21 -32.24 -39.14 -14.70
CA ILE A 21 -31.03 -38.90 -15.47
C ILE A 21 -31.11 -37.53 -16.17
N ALA A 22 -32.20 -37.21 -16.82
CA ALA A 22 -32.39 -35.93 -17.52
C ALA A 22 -32.29 -34.72 -16.57
N LEU A 23 -32.89 -34.81 -15.38
CA LEU A 23 -32.78 -33.77 -14.34
C LEU A 23 -31.35 -33.63 -13.83
N THR A 24 -30.63 -34.73 -13.59
CA THR A 24 -29.24 -34.70 -13.17
C THR A 24 -28.34 -34.09 -14.25
N LEU A 25 -28.52 -34.49 -15.49
CA LEU A 25 -27.76 -33.93 -16.64
C LEU A 25 -28.05 -32.45 -16.84
N ARG A 26 -29.27 -31.98 -16.66
CA ARG A 26 -29.64 -30.58 -16.77
C ARG A 26 -28.84 -29.68 -15.83
N THR A 27 -28.53 -30.14 -14.63
CA THR A 27 -27.76 -29.37 -13.63
C THR A 27 -26.25 -29.54 -13.78
N ALA A 28 -25.79 -30.73 -14.11
CA ALA A 28 -24.37 -31.06 -14.21
C ALA A 28 -23.74 -30.60 -15.55
N LEU A 29 -24.45 -30.76 -16.67
CA LEU A 29 -23.92 -30.48 -18.00
C LEU A 29 -23.39 -29.05 -18.20
N PRO A 30 -24.07 -27.97 -17.74
CA PRO A 30 -23.55 -26.62 -17.90
C PRO A 30 -22.21 -26.40 -17.16
N ARG A 31 -22.02 -27.02 -16.00
CA ARG A 31 -20.77 -26.94 -15.23
C ARG A 31 -19.62 -27.63 -15.95
N TYR A 32 -19.84 -28.85 -16.40
CA TYR A 32 -18.84 -29.59 -17.18
C TYR A 32 -18.52 -28.89 -18.51
N TRP A 33 -19.51 -28.25 -19.14
CA TRP A 33 -19.27 -27.46 -20.34
C TRP A 33 -18.36 -26.26 -20.09
N LYS A 34 -18.55 -25.53 -19.00
CA LYS A 34 -17.67 -24.42 -18.59
C LYS A 34 -16.25 -24.93 -18.31
N GLN A 35 -16.10 -26.03 -17.59
CA GLN A 35 -14.78 -26.64 -17.33
C GLN A 35 -14.09 -27.05 -18.65
N MET A 36 -14.82 -27.63 -19.59
CA MET A 36 -14.28 -28.00 -20.90
C MET A 36 -13.80 -26.77 -21.68
N GLN A 37 -14.56 -25.67 -21.65
CA GLN A 37 -14.14 -24.42 -22.27
C GLN A 37 -12.84 -23.86 -21.63
N LEU A 38 -12.69 -23.94 -20.31
CA LEU A 38 -11.44 -23.57 -19.65
C LEU A 38 -10.28 -24.46 -20.10
N PHE A 39 -10.49 -25.78 -20.15
CA PHE A 39 -9.49 -26.75 -20.59
C PHE A 39 -9.00 -26.49 -22.02
N LEU A 40 -9.89 -26.06 -22.91
CA LEU A 40 -9.59 -25.68 -24.28
C LEU A 40 -9.02 -24.26 -24.42
N ASN A 41 -8.82 -23.55 -23.31
CA ASN A 41 -8.34 -22.15 -23.25
C ASN A 41 -9.23 -21.17 -24.06
N VAL A 42 -10.52 -21.45 -24.16
CA VAL A 42 -11.54 -20.60 -24.82
C VAL A 42 -12.61 -20.08 -23.86
N GLY A 43 -12.46 -20.37 -22.56
CA GLY A 43 -13.38 -19.98 -21.49
C GLY A 43 -13.22 -18.54 -21.01
N SER A 44 -13.84 -18.26 -19.86
CA SER A 44 -13.78 -16.95 -19.18
C SER A 44 -12.41 -16.66 -18.57
N VAL A 45 -11.60 -17.68 -18.31
CA VAL A 45 -10.21 -17.60 -17.85
C VAL A 45 -9.31 -18.23 -18.90
N ARG A 46 -8.18 -17.59 -19.18
CA ARG A 46 -7.20 -18.05 -20.18
C ARG A 46 -5.80 -18.12 -19.59
N GLU A 47 -5.01 -19.07 -20.10
CA GLU A 47 -3.58 -19.13 -19.79
C GLU A 47 -2.86 -17.88 -20.26
N GLY A 48 -1.89 -17.41 -19.47
CA GLY A 48 -1.13 -16.19 -19.75
C GLY A 48 -1.85 -14.90 -19.38
N GLU A 49 -3.08 -14.96 -18.87
CA GLU A 49 -3.84 -13.79 -18.42
C GLU A 49 -3.87 -13.67 -16.89
N ARG A 50 -4.29 -12.50 -16.40
CA ARG A 50 -4.42 -12.18 -15.00
C ARG A 50 -5.84 -12.39 -14.51
N ILE A 51 -5.98 -13.04 -13.37
CA ILE A 51 -7.21 -13.17 -12.59
C ILE A 51 -7.04 -12.53 -11.22
N GLU A 52 -8.14 -12.32 -10.52
CA GLU A 52 -8.18 -11.96 -9.11
C GLU A 52 -8.82 -13.11 -8.35
N LEU A 53 -8.13 -13.61 -7.32
CA LEU A 53 -8.61 -14.67 -6.44
C LEU A 53 -8.17 -14.33 -5.02
N ASP A 54 -9.12 -14.34 -4.06
CA ASP A 54 -8.92 -14.02 -2.65
C ASP A 54 -8.26 -12.63 -2.42
N GLY A 55 -8.62 -11.65 -3.26
CA GLY A 55 -8.10 -10.28 -3.18
C GLY A 55 -6.66 -10.11 -3.69
N LEU A 56 -6.07 -11.17 -4.24
CA LEU A 56 -4.75 -11.14 -4.85
C LEU A 56 -4.83 -11.32 -6.36
N PRO A 57 -3.98 -10.62 -7.11
CA PRO A 57 -3.84 -10.86 -8.54
C PRO A 57 -2.95 -12.07 -8.81
N TRP A 58 -3.37 -12.92 -9.75
CA TRP A 58 -2.67 -14.12 -10.15
C TRP A 58 -2.49 -14.18 -11.66
N LEU A 59 -1.33 -14.62 -12.08
CA LEU A 59 -1.07 -15.02 -13.46
C LEU A 59 -1.45 -16.49 -13.62
N VAL A 60 -2.34 -16.80 -14.54
CA VAL A 60 -2.70 -18.17 -14.90
C VAL A 60 -1.58 -18.77 -15.75
N ARG A 61 -0.77 -19.64 -15.16
CA ARG A 61 0.33 -20.30 -15.88
C ARG A 61 -0.12 -21.47 -16.71
N ARG A 62 -1.01 -22.28 -16.15
CA ARG A 62 -1.54 -23.47 -16.83
C ARG A 62 -2.92 -23.80 -16.28
N ILE A 63 -3.82 -24.18 -17.17
CA ILE A 63 -5.15 -24.67 -16.83
C ILE A 63 -5.17 -26.19 -16.97
N ASN A 64 -5.43 -26.87 -15.85
CA ASN A 64 -5.60 -28.31 -15.75
C ASN A 64 -6.72 -28.60 -14.74
N PHE A 65 -6.97 -29.89 -14.38
CA PHE A 65 -7.84 -30.23 -13.25
C PHE A 65 -7.43 -29.49 -11.98
N TYR A 66 -6.13 -29.30 -11.76
CA TYR A 66 -5.54 -28.38 -10.82
C TYR A 66 -4.69 -27.37 -11.59
N SER A 67 -5.15 -26.15 -11.62
CA SER A 67 -4.53 -25.06 -12.38
C SER A 67 -3.41 -24.40 -11.60
N ASP A 68 -2.32 -24.05 -12.28
CA ASP A 68 -1.16 -23.42 -11.65
C ASP A 68 -1.28 -21.88 -11.75
N LEU A 69 -1.35 -21.22 -10.62
CA LEU A 69 -1.38 -19.77 -10.49
C LEU A 69 -0.05 -19.27 -9.91
N GLU A 70 0.39 -18.11 -10.37
CA GLU A 70 1.61 -17.46 -9.88
C GLU A 70 1.39 -15.96 -9.67
N ASN A 71 1.88 -15.43 -8.55
CA ASN A 71 2.06 -13.98 -8.40
C ASN A 71 3.54 -13.65 -8.60
N PRO A 72 3.91 -12.98 -9.72
CA PRO A 72 5.31 -12.78 -10.06
C PRO A 72 6.06 -11.84 -9.11
N ALA A 73 5.37 -10.89 -8.48
CA ALA A 73 6.01 -9.91 -7.57
C ALA A 73 6.22 -10.48 -6.16
N ALA A 74 5.26 -11.26 -5.68
CA ALA A 74 5.37 -11.90 -4.38
C ALA A 74 6.16 -13.22 -4.42
N GLU A 75 6.47 -13.74 -5.63
CA GLU A 75 7.15 -15.02 -5.87
C GLU A 75 6.40 -16.23 -5.28
N ILE A 76 5.08 -16.13 -5.20
CA ILE A 76 4.23 -17.20 -4.68
C ILE A 76 3.55 -17.98 -5.80
N ARG A 77 3.36 -19.27 -5.58
CA ARG A 77 2.63 -20.16 -6.49
C ARG A 77 1.57 -20.92 -5.73
N GLN A 78 0.44 -21.11 -6.39
CA GLN A 78 -0.71 -21.82 -5.84
C GLN A 78 -1.28 -22.76 -6.89
N ARG A 79 -1.79 -23.88 -6.44
CA ARG A 79 -2.58 -24.80 -7.28
C ARG A 79 -4.03 -24.80 -6.80
N VAL A 80 -4.94 -24.54 -7.72
CA VAL A 80 -6.37 -24.48 -7.43
C VAL A 80 -7.13 -25.45 -8.33
N PRO A 81 -8.20 -26.07 -7.87
CA PRO A 81 -9.05 -26.90 -8.72
C PRO A 81 -9.69 -26.03 -9.82
N ILE A 82 -9.93 -26.64 -10.98
CA ILE A 82 -10.54 -25.93 -12.11
C ILE A 82 -11.90 -25.32 -11.78
N ASP A 83 -12.61 -25.91 -10.82
CA ASP A 83 -13.90 -25.42 -10.35
C ASP A 83 -13.85 -24.03 -9.76
N ASP A 84 -12.77 -23.66 -9.10
CA ASP A 84 -12.57 -22.34 -8.52
C ASP A 84 -12.35 -21.26 -9.59
N LEU A 85 -11.99 -21.68 -10.82
CA LEU A 85 -11.79 -20.77 -11.94
C LEU A 85 -13.05 -20.56 -12.80
N VAL A 86 -14.05 -21.44 -12.69
CA VAL A 86 -15.22 -21.47 -13.61
C VAL A 86 -15.98 -20.15 -13.64
N ASP A 87 -16.11 -19.50 -12.49
CA ASP A 87 -16.89 -18.26 -12.34
C ASP A 87 -16.02 -16.99 -12.33
N LEU A 88 -14.71 -17.15 -12.47
CA LEU A 88 -13.76 -16.04 -12.58
C LEU A 88 -13.67 -15.54 -14.03
N LYS A 89 -13.10 -14.34 -14.16
CA LYS A 89 -12.80 -13.73 -15.46
C LYS A 89 -11.33 -13.34 -15.50
N SER A 90 -10.63 -13.73 -16.55
CA SER A 90 -9.29 -13.24 -16.78
C SER A 90 -9.28 -12.00 -17.66
N ARG A 91 -8.18 -11.26 -17.60
CA ARG A 91 -7.89 -10.14 -18.49
C ARG A 91 -6.42 -10.16 -18.91
N PRO A 92 -6.09 -9.69 -20.12
CA PRO A 92 -4.72 -9.38 -20.47
C PRO A 92 -4.13 -8.39 -19.47
N PHE A 93 -2.84 -8.50 -19.18
CA PHE A 93 -2.15 -7.56 -18.29
C PHE A 93 -1.04 -6.83 -19.05
N LYS A 94 -0.70 -5.63 -18.57
CA LYS A 94 0.43 -4.86 -19.07
C LYS A 94 1.67 -5.15 -18.23
N ARG A 95 2.85 -4.86 -18.78
CA ARG A 95 4.13 -5.10 -18.10
C ARG A 95 4.25 -4.36 -16.76
N ASP A 96 3.61 -3.21 -16.64
CA ASP A 96 3.60 -2.31 -15.48
C ASP A 96 2.40 -2.51 -14.54
N ASP A 97 1.52 -3.49 -14.81
CA ASP A 97 0.43 -3.83 -13.89
C ASP A 97 1.02 -4.26 -12.53
N PRO A 98 0.54 -3.68 -11.41
CA PRO A 98 1.01 -4.05 -10.08
C PRO A 98 0.50 -5.44 -9.70
N TRP A 99 1.40 -6.31 -9.21
CA TRP A 99 1.07 -7.65 -8.74
C TRP A 99 1.01 -7.74 -7.22
N PHE A 100 1.87 -6.96 -6.54
CA PHE A 100 1.91 -6.82 -5.09
C PHE A 100 2.53 -5.46 -4.74
N PRO A 101 2.15 -4.80 -3.62
CA PRO A 101 2.63 -3.44 -3.31
C PRO A 101 4.12 -3.36 -2.97
N CYS A 102 4.74 -4.47 -2.59
CA CYS A 102 6.15 -4.55 -2.22
C CYS A 102 6.76 -5.89 -2.62
N LEU A 103 8.07 -5.96 -2.57
CA LEU A 103 8.87 -7.17 -2.78
C LEU A 103 9.51 -7.61 -1.46
N ARG A 104 9.96 -8.86 -1.41
CA ARG A 104 10.81 -9.32 -0.32
C ARG A 104 12.10 -8.49 -0.28
N GLY A 105 12.42 -7.96 0.88
CA GLY A 105 13.56 -7.05 1.06
C GLY A 105 13.18 -5.57 1.14
N ASP A 106 11.99 -5.18 0.68
CA ASP A 106 11.53 -3.81 0.74
C ASP A 106 11.24 -3.34 2.17
N TRP A 107 11.50 -2.06 2.42
CA TRP A 107 11.01 -1.35 3.59
C TRP A 107 9.64 -0.77 3.32
N VAL A 108 8.70 -1.05 4.22
CA VAL A 108 7.33 -0.54 4.13
C VAL A 108 6.92 0.17 5.40
N LEU A 109 6.04 1.15 5.23
CA LEU A 109 5.31 1.84 6.30
C LEU A 109 3.84 1.53 6.14
N LEU A 110 3.21 0.96 7.16
CA LEU A 110 1.80 0.59 7.16
C LEU A 110 0.94 1.68 7.78
N GLY A 111 -0.36 1.66 7.49
CA GLY A 111 -1.33 2.62 8.03
C GLY A 111 -1.47 2.59 9.56
N ASP A 112 -1.10 1.50 10.24
CA ASP A 112 -1.02 1.39 11.70
C ASP A 112 0.26 2.01 12.30
N GLY A 113 1.12 2.62 11.45
CA GLY A 113 2.41 3.21 11.82
C GLY A 113 3.55 2.21 11.94
N MET A 114 3.29 0.89 11.74
CA MET A 114 4.34 -0.11 11.72
C MET A 114 5.24 0.09 10.50
N ARG A 115 6.55 0.16 10.76
CA ARG A 115 7.58 0.22 9.73
C ARG A 115 8.53 -0.97 9.88
N GLY A 116 8.69 -1.71 8.80
CA GLY A 116 9.55 -2.89 8.80
C GLY A 116 10.04 -3.26 7.40
N LYS A 117 11.03 -4.13 7.38
CA LYS A 117 11.51 -4.78 6.17
C LYS A 117 10.69 -6.04 5.92
N VAL A 118 10.21 -6.20 4.71
CA VAL A 118 9.49 -7.41 4.29
C VAL A 118 10.49 -8.57 4.19
N ILE A 119 10.29 -9.61 4.97
CA ILE A 119 11.17 -10.80 4.99
C ILE A 119 10.51 -12.04 4.40
N GLY A 120 9.19 -12.09 4.39
CA GLY A 120 8.42 -13.19 3.82
C GLY A 120 7.07 -12.72 3.31
N ILE A 121 6.68 -13.25 2.16
CA ILE A 121 5.35 -13.06 1.57
C ILE A 121 4.85 -14.45 1.21
N SER A 122 3.64 -14.79 1.65
CA SER A 122 2.89 -15.94 1.21
C SER A 122 1.47 -15.53 0.85
N GLN A 123 0.64 -16.45 0.40
CA GLN A 123 -0.76 -16.18 0.15
C GLN A 123 -1.49 -15.77 1.45
N GLU A 124 -1.16 -16.40 2.56
CA GLU A 124 -1.86 -16.23 3.84
C GLU A 124 -1.21 -15.16 4.72
N LEU A 125 0.12 -15.02 4.67
CA LEU A 125 0.88 -14.25 5.65
C LEU A 125 1.95 -13.37 5.00
N VAL A 126 2.10 -12.16 5.54
CA VAL A 126 3.23 -11.27 5.28
C VAL A 126 4.00 -11.07 6.58
N GLN A 127 5.33 -11.29 6.53
CA GLN A 127 6.21 -11.12 7.67
C GLN A 127 7.09 -9.90 7.51
N LEU A 128 7.11 -9.05 8.53
CA LEU A 128 7.97 -7.88 8.63
C LEU A 128 8.96 -8.04 9.78
N VAL A 129 10.16 -7.50 9.59
CA VAL A 129 11.11 -7.30 10.67
C VAL A 129 11.31 -5.80 10.92
N ALA A 130 11.04 -5.35 12.15
CA ALA A 130 11.32 -3.99 12.59
C ALA A 130 12.81 -3.77 12.82
N ARG A 131 13.26 -2.51 12.85
CA ARG A 131 14.59 -2.18 13.36
C ARG A 131 14.70 -2.65 14.83
N GLY A 132 15.81 -3.35 15.13
CA GLY A 132 15.98 -4.02 16.42
C GLY A 132 15.65 -5.51 16.39
N GLY A 133 15.16 -6.04 15.23
CA GLY A 133 14.99 -7.47 14.99
C GLY A 133 13.63 -8.05 15.39
N ALA A 134 12.68 -7.24 15.89
CA ALA A 134 11.36 -7.72 16.23
C ALA A 134 10.57 -8.11 14.97
N HIS A 135 10.03 -9.32 14.95
CA HIS A 135 9.21 -9.83 13.86
C HIS A 135 7.73 -9.54 14.12
N ARG A 136 7.02 -9.16 13.08
CA ARG A 136 5.57 -9.02 13.08
C ARG A 136 4.98 -9.69 11.86
N THR A 137 3.95 -10.49 12.08
CA THR A 137 3.25 -11.23 11.03
C THR A 137 1.82 -10.71 10.91
N TYR A 138 1.40 -10.46 9.68
CA TYR A 138 0.05 -10.06 9.31
C TYR A 138 -0.58 -11.14 8.44
N GLN A 139 -1.89 -11.29 8.49
CA GLN A 139 -2.60 -11.94 7.41
C GLN A 139 -2.44 -11.07 6.15
N THR A 140 -2.31 -11.71 4.99
CA THR A 140 -2.04 -10.96 3.74
C THR A 140 -3.17 -9.96 3.44
N ALA A 141 -4.43 -10.32 3.69
CA ALA A 141 -5.56 -9.41 3.54
C ALA A 141 -5.47 -8.20 4.48
N ASP A 142 -5.09 -8.40 5.75
CA ASP A 142 -4.92 -7.32 6.73
C ASP A 142 -3.75 -6.40 6.33
N PHE A 143 -2.64 -6.98 5.89
CA PHE A 143 -1.49 -6.22 5.40
C PHE A 143 -1.88 -5.32 4.24
N LEU A 144 -2.63 -5.81 3.26
CA LEU A 144 -3.09 -5.04 2.11
C LEU A 144 -4.09 -3.95 2.53
N SER A 145 -4.98 -4.23 3.48
CA SER A 145 -5.96 -3.26 4.00
C SER A 145 -5.29 -2.05 4.67
N LEU A 146 -4.08 -2.22 5.22
CA LEU A 146 -3.27 -1.16 5.82
C LEU A 146 -2.56 -0.27 4.78
N SER A 147 -2.81 -0.49 3.48
CA SER A 147 -2.29 0.33 2.38
C SER A 147 -0.78 0.58 2.48
N PRO A 148 0.07 -0.44 2.39
CA PRO A 148 1.50 -0.34 2.62
C PRO A 148 2.17 0.67 1.68
N LEU A 149 2.86 1.65 2.27
CA LEU A 149 3.71 2.60 1.56
C LEU A 149 5.10 1.99 1.39
N ASN A 150 5.51 1.73 0.15
CA ASN A 150 6.82 1.16 -0.16
C ASN A 150 7.90 2.25 -0.14
N LEU A 151 8.74 2.24 0.90
CA LEU A 151 9.82 3.20 1.09
C LEU A 151 11.07 2.86 0.26
N SER A 152 11.20 1.63 -0.23
CA SER A 152 12.37 1.19 -1.00
C SER A 152 12.38 1.66 -2.45
N ARG A 153 11.28 2.27 -2.92
CA ARG A 153 11.28 2.89 -4.24
C ARG A 153 11.74 4.33 -4.18
N ASN A 154 11.13 5.16 -3.39
CA ASN A 154 11.51 6.51 -2.97
C ASN A 154 10.49 6.94 -1.93
N PHE A 155 10.80 7.94 -1.11
CA PHE A 155 9.86 8.43 -0.12
C PHE A 155 10.02 9.91 0.15
N ARG A 156 8.92 10.55 0.55
CA ARG A 156 8.87 11.94 0.96
C ARG A 156 8.81 12.05 2.48
N LEU A 157 9.63 12.95 3.00
CA LEU A 157 9.50 13.46 4.36
C LEU A 157 8.93 14.88 4.30
N LYS A 158 8.00 15.16 5.17
CA LYS A 158 7.44 16.49 5.37
C LYS A 158 7.57 16.83 6.85
N GLU A 159 8.37 17.86 7.15
CA GLU A 159 8.57 18.36 8.51
C GLU A 159 8.27 19.84 8.56
N THR A 160 7.76 20.30 9.71
CA THR A 160 7.41 21.71 9.90
C THR A 160 8.29 22.27 11.02
N ILE A 161 8.80 23.49 10.80
CA ILE A 161 9.50 24.29 11.81
C ILE A 161 8.78 25.62 12.00
N GLY A 162 8.48 25.99 13.24
CA GLY A 162 7.89 27.29 13.60
C GLY A 162 8.96 28.30 13.95
N ILE A 163 8.85 29.51 13.42
CA ILE A 163 9.70 30.65 13.76
C ILE A 163 8.87 31.81 14.33
N SER A 164 9.53 32.77 15.01
CA SER A 164 8.89 33.88 15.65
C SER A 164 8.21 34.84 14.66
N TYR A 165 7.08 35.42 15.04
CA TYR A 165 6.40 36.49 14.30
C TYR A 165 7.27 37.73 14.07
N ASN A 166 8.33 37.93 14.86
CA ASN A 166 9.31 39.01 14.65
C ASN A 166 10.02 38.88 13.30
N LEU A 167 10.01 37.68 12.68
CA LEU A 167 10.61 37.36 11.40
C LEU A 167 9.59 37.33 10.25
N GLN A 168 8.45 37.99 10.38
CA GLN A 168 7.33 37.90 9.45
C GLN A 168 7.73 38.24 7.99
N ARG A 169 8.51 39.30 7.80
CA ARG A 169 8.96 39.70 6.46
C ARG A 169 9.90 38.66 5.85
N GLU A 170 10.84 38.19 6.63
CA GLU A 170 11.89 37.27 6.25
C GLU A 170 11.35 35.86 6.03
N SER A 171 10.30 35.45 6.74
CA SER A 171 9.69 34.12 6.65
C SER A 171 9.15 33.76 5.27
N VAL A 172 8.77 34.76 4.48
CA VAL A 172 8.24 34.57 3.11
C VAL A 172 9.25 35.00 2.03
N SER A 173 10.44 35.46 2.40
CA SER A 173 11.45 35.96 1.47
C SER A 173 12.79 35.24 1.60
N SER A 174 13.62 35.61 2.57
CA SER A 174 15.00 35.12 2.67
C SER A 174 15.13 33.80 3.44
N ILE A 175 14.35 33.59 4.49
CA ILE A 175 14.49 32.39 5.36
C ILE A 175 14.31 31.08 4.60
N PRO A 176 13.29 30.91 3.72
CA PRO A 176 13.15 29.65 3.00
C PRO A 176 14.38 29.29 2.15
N GLY A 177 15.01 30.27 1.48
CA GLY A 177 16.22 30.06 0.69
C GLY A 177 17.44 29.73 1.54
N LEU A 178 17.64 30.42 2.64
CA LEU A 178 18.74 30.16 3.58
C LEU A 178 18.60 28.78 4.24
N LEU A 179 17.40 28.43 4.69
CA LEU A 179 17.13 27.13 5.28
C LEU A 179 17.31 25.99 4.28
N HIS A 180 16.87 26.20 3.02
CA HIS A 180 17.13 25.26 1.94
C HIS A 180 18.64 24.99 1.75
N ALA A 181 19.44 26.05 1.60
CA ALA A 181 20.89 25.93 1.41
C ALA A 181 21.57 25.22 2.58
N HIS A 182 21.19 25.56 3.84
CA HIS A 182 21.72 24.90 5.03
C HIS A 182 21.40 23.40 5.06
N ILE A 183 20.14 23.02 4.78
CA ILE A 183 19.73 21.59 4.77
C ILE A 183 20.44 20.83 3.67
N GLU A 184 20.61 21.41 2.49
CA GLU A 184 21.33 20.79 1.37
C GLU A 184 22.80 20.55 1.73
N GLN A 185 23.46 21.53 2.32
CA GLN A 185 24.83 21.42 2.81
C GLN A 185 24.95 20.30 3.87
N ARG A 186 24.08 20.31 4.88
CA ARG A 186 24.11 19.30 5.97
C ARG A 186 23.84 17.90 5.43
N ALA A 187 22.91 17.75 4.47
CA ALA A 187 22.67 16.48 3.81
C ALA A 187 23.90 15.96 3.07
N ALA A 188 24.64 16.84 2.39
CA ALA A 188 25.88 16.47 1.72
C ALA A 188 26.97 16.06 2.71
N GLU A 189 27.19 16.84 3.80
CA GLU A 189 28.17 16.55 4.84
C GLU A 189 27.92 15.22 5.54
N GLU A 190 26.65 14.83 5.74
CA GLU A 190 26.28 13.56 6.36
C GLU A 190 26.19 12.38 5.37
N GLY A 191 26.55 12.61 4.09
CA GLY A 191 26.60 11.57 3.07
C GLY A 191 25.24 11.22 2.45
N TYR A 192 24.26 12.12 2.55
CA TYR A 192 22.94 11.94 1.94
C TYR A 192 22.74 12.78 0.66
N GLY A 193 23.71 13.64 0.28
CA GLY A 193 23.56 14.57 -0.84
C GLY A 193 23.13 13.90 -2.13
N ASP A 194 23.82 12.84 -2.55
CA ASP A 194 23.50 12.08 -3.78
C ASP A 194 22.17 11.32 -3.69
N LYS A 195 21.60 11.21 -2.48
CA LYS A 195 20.34 10.49 -2.20
C LYS A 195 19.17 11.41 -1.89
N LEU A 196 19.41 12.70 -1.80
CA LEU A 196 18.39 13.74 -1.69
C LEU A 196 17.93 14.12 -3.09
N LEU A 197 16.78 13.60 -3.51
CA LEU A 197 16.27 13.74 -4.88
C LEU A 197 15.61 15.09 -5.12
N ASN A 198 15.00 15.67 -4.08
CA ASN A 198 14.34 16.95 -4.14
C ASN A 198 14.27 17.55 -2.73
N LEU A 199 14.48 18.86 -2.64
CA LEU A 199 14.31 19.60 -1.41
C LEU A 199 13.53 20.87 -1.71
N ARG A 200 12.53 21.15 -0.88
CA ARG A 200 11.79 22.41 -0.91
C ARG A 200 11.58 22.92 0.52
N VAL A 201 11.73 24.21 0.67
CA VAL A 201 11.39 24.92 1.90
C VAL A 201 10.44 26.05 1.53
N GLU A 202 9.26 26.03 2.12
CA GLU A 202 8.19 26.96 1.78
C GLU A 202 7.52 27.48 3.06
N PHE A 203 6.96 28.68 2.99
CA PHE A 203 6.04 29.15 4.04
C PHE A 203 4.76 28.31 3.97
N GLU A 204 4.37 27.70 5.10
CA GLU A 204 3.18 26.85 5.18
C GLU A 204 1.96 27.66 5.66
N ARG A 205 2.08 28.31 6.81
CA ARG A 205 0.97 29.06 7.40
C ARG A 205 1.41 29.94 8.58
N ALA A 206 0.57 30.92 8.92
CA ALA A 206 0.61 31.59 10.20
C ALA A 206 -0.19 30.76 11.21
N ASN A 207 0.44 30.32 12.28
CA ASN A 207 -0.14 29.55 13.38
C ASN A 207 -0.35 30.45 14.59
N THR A 208 -0.99 29.95 15.66
CA THR A 208 -1.33 30.73 16.86
C THR A 208 -0.13 31.37 17.55
N SER A 209 1.05 30.77 17.51
CA SER A 209 2.27 31.24 18.19
C SER A 209 3.50 31.27 17.29
N SER A 210 3.39 30.85 16.04
CA SER A 210 4.51 30.72 15.13
C SER A 210 4.14 30.99 13.68
N LEU A 211 5.13 31.35 12.89
CA LEU A 211 5.08 31.29 11.44
C LEU A 211 5.69 29.94 11.02
N ASP A 212 4.87 29.08 10.45
CA ASP A 212 5.28 27.72 10.13
C ASP A 212 5.90 27.67 8.73
N LEU A 213 7.10 27.10 8.64
CA LEU A 213 7.78 26.75 7.39
C LEU A 213 7.72 25.22 7.22
N VAL A 214 7.42 24.78 6.03
CA VAL A 214 7.45 23.37 5.69
C VAL A 214 8.71 23.03 4.93
N VAL A 215 9.37 21.95 5.35
CA VAL A 215 10.49 21.32 4.68
C VAL A 215 10.00 20.02 4.05
N ILE A 216 10.08 19.94 2.75
CA ILE A 216 9.70 18.76 1.95
C ILE A 216 10.98 18.21 1.33
N ALA A 217 11.34 16.99 1.72
CA ALA A 217 12.53 16.31 1.24
C ALA A 217 12.17 14.93 0.68
N ASP A 218 12.54 14.69 -0.58
CA ASP A 218 12.36 13.40 -1.24
C ASP A 218 13.69 12.65 -1.24
N PHE A 219 13.69 11.44 -0.75
CA PHE A 219 14.87 10.60 -0.63
C PHE A 219 14.79 9.35 -1.51
N ASP A 220 15.96 8.92 -1.98
CA ASP A 220 16.13 7.66 -2.69
C ASP A 220 15.75 6.47 -1.80
N GLY A 221 15.08 5.49 -2.39
CA GLY A 221 14.55 4.33 -1.68
C GLY A 221 15.61 3.46 -0.99
N SER A 222 16.88 3.56 -1.38
CA SER A 222 17.98 2.88 -0.68
C SER A 222 18.14 3.32 0.77
N LEU A 223 17.59 4.50 1.13
CA LEU A 223 17.56 5.03 2.50
C LEU A 223 16.28 4.69 3.27
N GLY A 224 15.41 3.82 2.76
CA GLY A 224 14.15 3.46 3.39
C GLY A 224 14.29 2.91 4.81
N ASP A 225 15.41 2.25 5.12
CA ASP A 225 15.75 1.81 6.48
C ASP A 225 16.06 2.97 7.45
N LEU A 226 16.49 4.13 6.93
CA LEU A 226 16.84 5.33 7.70
C LEU A 226 15.68 6.33 7.86
N TYR A 227 14.49 6.03 7.37
CA TYR A 227 13.32 6.92 7.35
C TYR A 227 13.16 7.77 8.64
N ASN A 228 13.10 7.13 9.80
CA ASN A 228 12.97 7.85 11.08
C ASN A 228 14.24 8.61 11.50
N ARG A 229 15.42 8.16 11.05
CA ARG A 229 16.67 8.89 11.30
C ARG A 229 16.70 10.16 10.48
N LEU A 230 16.41 10.08 9.19
CA LEU A 230 16.36 11.23 8.28
C LEU A 230 15.31 12.25 8.73
N ARG A 231 14.14 11.79 9.18
CA ARG A 231 13.12 12.65 9.77
C ARG A 231 13.65 13.47 10.95
N ARG A 232 14.37 12.83 11.88
CA ARG A 232 15.02 13.55 13.00
C ARG A 232 16.20 14.42 12.53
N SER A 233 16.93 14.01 11.50
CA SER A 233 18.01 14.82 10.93
C SER A 233 17.46 16.11 10.33
N LEU A 234 16.35 16.06 9.55
CA LEU A 234 15.70 17.26 9.01
C LEU A 234 15.32 18.23 10.14
N GLN A 235 14.68 17.76 11.20
CA GLN A 235 14.33 18.60 12.35
C GLN A 235 15.57 19.22 13.02
N ARG A 236 16.61 18.43 13.21
CA ARG A 236 17.88 18.92 13.78
C ARG A 236 18.53 19.98 12.90
N TRP A 237 18.62 19.76 11.58
CA TRP A 237 19.19 20.74 10.66
C TRP A 237 18.37 22.04 10.63
N CYS A 238 17.06 21.96 10.76
CA CYS A 238 16.23 23.16 10.89
C CYS A 238 16.57 23.95 12.17
N VAL A 239 16.73 23.28 13.30
CA VAL A 239 17.10 23.92 14.58
C VAL A 239 18.52 24.49 14.52
N GLU A 240 19.48 23.78 13.90
CA GLU A 240 20.86 24.26 13.66
C GLU A 240 20.83 25.55 12.84
N ALA A 241 20.07 25.59 11.74
CA ALA A 241 19.93 26.78 10.90
C ALA A 241 19.32 27.96 11.68
N CYS A 242 18.31 27.70 12.52
CA CYS A 242 17.73 28.74 13.37
C CYS A 242 18.76 29.31 14.35
N SER A 243 19.59 28.45 14.96
CA SER A 243 20.63 28.84 15.92
C SER A 243 21.74 29.65 15.25
N GLU A 244 22.20 29.25 14.06
CA GLU A 244 23.26 29.93 13.33
C GLU A 244 22.85 31.31 12.81
N ASN A 245 21.57 31.46 12.42
CA ASN A 245 21.04 32.71 11.89
C ASN A 245 20.35 33.59 12.95
N GLY A 246 20.31 33.14 14.22
CA GLY A 246 19.64 33.88 15.29
C GLY A 246 18.12 33.94 15.13
N TRP A 247 17.51 32.99 14.42
CA TRP A 247 16.06 32.94 14.30
C TRP A 247 15.46 32.31 15.56
N GLU A 248 14.58 33.04 16.20
CA GLU A 248 13.91 32.61 17.41
C GLU A 248 12.86 31.51 17.08
N ILE A 249 12.95 30.38 17.79
CA ILE A 249 11.91 29.35 17.80
C ILE A 249 10.95 29.68 18.93
N PRO A 250 9.70 30.08 18.66
CA PRO A 250 8.81 30.59 19.70
C PRO A 250 8.31 29.48 20.61
N PHE A 251 8.17 29.83 21.88
CA PHE A 251 7.37 29.05 22.83
C PHE A 251 5.88 29.39 22.66
N THR A 252 5.01 28.54 23.17
CA THR A 252 3.57 28.87 23.25
C THR A 252 3.38 30.16 24.05
N GLN A 253 2.86 31.18 23.38
CA GLN A 253 2.63 32.50 24.01
C GLN A 253 1.19 32.63 24.50
N LEU A 254 1.00 33.12 25.74
CA LEU A 254 -0.27 33.46 26.30
C LEU A 254 -0.30 34.97 26.54
N VAL A 255 -1.16 35.71 25.83
CA VAL A 255 -1.38 37.13 26.06
C VAL A 255 -2.51 37.30 27.08
N LEU A 256 -2.19 37.82 28.27
CA LEU A 256 -3.16 38.11 29.30
C LEU A 256 -3.55 39.59 29.21
N HIS A 257 -4.78 39.86 28.84
CA HIS A 257 -5.37 41.20 28.94
C HIS A 257 -5.96 41.39 30.34
N GLN A 258 -5.32 42.22 31.20
CA GLN A 258 -5.92 42.66 32.43
C GLN A 258 -6.96 43.75 32.13
N ALA A 259 -8.20 43.50 32.50
CA ALA A 259 -9.21 44.56 32.47
C ALA A 259 -8.80 45.68 33.46
N ALA A 260 -8.86 46.93 33.01
CA ALA A 260 -8.66 48.05 33.88
C ALA A 260 -9.66 47.98 35.07
N PRO A 261 -9.22 48.29 36.33
CA PRO A 261 -10.15 48.31 37.45
C PRO A 261 -11.26 49.33 37.15
N ALA A 262 -12.51 48.90 37.31
CA ALA A 262 -13.66 49.81 37.17
C ALA A 262 -13.43 51.02 38.06
N ALA A 263 -13.43 52.26 37.49
CA ALA A 263 -13.37 53.49 38.24
C ALA A 263 -14.55 53.49 39.23
N SER A 264 -14.24 53.49 40.52
CA SER A 264 -15.25 53.65 41.57
C SER A 264 -15.94 55.00 41.36
N ALA A 265 -17.20 54.98 40.90
CA ALA A 265 -18.06 56.15 40.91
C ALA A 265 -18.28 56.56 42.37
N GLY A 266 -17.70 57.66 42.72
CA GLY A 266 -17.96 58.40 44.00
C GLY A 266 -19.24 59.21 43.93
#